data_ce1dffb78f6cfd4626b9abf00f3c372a
#
_entry.id   ce1dffb78f6cfd4626b9abf00f3c372a
#
_cell.length_a   1.000
_cell.length_b   1.000
_cell.length_c   1.000
_cell.angle_alpha   90.00
_cell.angle_beta   90.00
_cell.angle_gamma   90.00
#
_symmetry.space_group_name_H-M   'P 1'
#
loop_
_entity.id
_entity.type
_entity.pdbx_description
1 polymer ?
#
loop_
_entity_poly.entity_id
_entity_poly.type
_entity_poly.pdbx_seq_one_letter_code
_entity_poly.pdbx_strand_id
1 'polypeptide(L)'
;MGIENEGAGKAVKRQTRASPRVPSRGRGIMRYEGLLDSLEALLVDHDLEDVGLSQIAEHARVPAASVYHFFPTKEAAFMALVQRYVSEIRVMQKRRPVPPSALRSWQDFLAQELREAVEFFRATPQAKKLFLGRFGGMETWRAEIAQNTSAAQLLFRRLNSAFHLPFIRDVETKLLTFIEVVDAVLGISYVRDGDITDEAVEEAHRASVAYFRLFLPDHLELREDVAARLHRGEPVILDTTDGAPCP
;
A
#
# COMPACT_ATOMS: atom_id res chain seq x y z
N MET A 1 44.79 5.81 -30.14
CA MET A 1 44.49 4.38 -29.92
C MET A 1 43.26 4.34 -29.06
N GLY A 2 42.09 4.16 -29.71
CA GLY A 2 40.79 4.24 -29.10
C GLY A 2 40.47 3.00 -28.24
N ILE A 3 39.70 3.22 -27.21
CA ILE A 3 38.95 2.16 -26.55
C ILE A 3 37.49 2.66 -26.51
N GLU A 4 36.72 2.11 -27.44
CA GLU A 4 35.27 2.25 -27.49
C GLU A 4 34.65 1.58 -26.31
N ASN A 5 33.80 2.29 -25.59
CA ASN A 5 33.01 1.77 -24.50
C ASN A 5 31.58 1.50 -25.00
N GLU A 6 31.38 0.38 -25.67
CA GLU A 6 30.04 -0.18 -25.94
C GLU A 6 29.61 -1.05 -24.75
N GLY A 7 28.49 -0.73 -24.16
CA GLY A 7 27.89 -1.57 -23.15
C GLY A 7 26.76 -0.98 -22.34
N ALA A 8 25.87 -0.21 -22.97
CA ALA A 8 24.58 0.08 -22.35
C ALA A 8 23.69 -1.18 -22.43
N GLY A 9 23.95 -2.14 -21.53
CA GLY A 9 23.17 -3.36 -21.37
C GLY A 9 21.75 -3.01 -20.91
N LYS A 10 20.74 -3.22 -21.77
CA LYS A 10 19.34 -3.26 -21.41
C LYS A 10 19.17 -4.18 -20.20
N ALA A 11 18.84 -3.61 -19.04
CA ALA A 11 18.45 -4.38 -17.87
C ALA A 11 17.14 -5.11 -18.21
N VAL A 12 17.25 -6.35 -18.64
CA VAL A 12 16.11 -7.28 -18.75
C VAL A 12 15.58 -7.43 -17.34
N LYS A 13 14.40 -6.87 -17.06
CA LYS A 13 13.66 -7.13 -15.82
C LYS A 13 13.44 -8.65 -15.75
N ARG A 14 14.27 -9.37 -15.02
CA ARG A 14 14.05 -10.76 -14.67
C ARG A 14 12.76 -10.79 -13.87
N GLN A 15 11.69 -11.31 -14.47
CA GLN A 15 10.49 -11.66 -13.72
C GLN A 15 10.92 -12.65 -12.63
N THR A 16 10.79 -12.25 -11.38
CA THR A 16 11.06 -13.13 -10.25
C THR A 16 9.98 -14.21 -10.22
N ARG A 17 10.29 -15.42 -9.69
CA ARG A 17 9.31 -16.51 -9.56
C ARG A 17 8.08 -16.12 -8.74
N ALA A 18 8.18 -15.11 -7.88
CA ALA A 18 7.11 -14.60 -7.06
C ALA A 18 6.22 -13.53 -7.75
N SER A 19 6.53 -13.13 -8.98
CA SER A 19 5.75 -12.07 -9.66
C SER A 19 4.58 -12.65 -10.46
N PRO A 20 3.36 -12.09 -10.30
CA PRO A 20 2.21 -12.47 -11.11
C PRO A 20 2.39 -12.05 -12.57
N ARG A 21 1.80 -12.81 -13.49
CA ARG A 21 1.77 -12.49 -14.93
C ARG A 21 0.46 -11.80 -15.27
N VAL A 22 0.46 -10.48 -15.17
CA VAL A 22 -0.74 -9.67 -15.42
C VAL A 22 -1.06 -9.66 -16.92
N PRO A 23 -2.26 -10.07 -17.34
CA PRO A 23 -2.66 -10.05 -18.75
C PRO A 23 -2.98 -8.63 -19.20
N SER A 24 -2.76 -8.36 -20.50
CA SER A 24 -2.96 -7.03 -21.10
C SER A 24 -4.26 -6.93 -21.93
N ARG A 25 -5.03 -8.00 -22.13
CA ARG A 25 -6.18 -8.02 -23.06
C ARG A 25 -7.35 -8.91 -22.61
N GLY A 26 -8.56 -8.40 -22.79
CA GLY A 26 -9.86 -9.04 -22.88
C GLY A 26 -10.09 -10.28 -21.99
N ARG A 27 -10.26 -11.47 -22.59
CA ARG A 27 -10.55 -12.72 -21.87
C ARG A 27 -9.48 -13.09 -20.81
N GLY A 28 -8.22 -12.70 -21.04
CA GLY A 28 -7.14 -12.92 -20.07
C GLY A 28 -7.38 -12.13 -18.80
N ILE A 29 -7.78 -10.86 -18.92
CA ILE A 29 -8.09 -9.99 -17.76
C ILE A 29 -9.27 -10.57 -16.98
N MET A 30 -10.38 -10.91 -17.65
CA MET A 30 -11.55 -11.48 -16.97
C MET A 30 -11.21 -12.77 -16.20
N ARG A 31 -10.37 -13.63 -16.80
CA ARG A 31 -9.94 -14.86 -16.14
C ARG A 31 -9.02 -14.60 -14.95
N TYR A 32 -8.10 -13.66 -15.10
CA TYR A 32 -7.20 -13.24 -14.03
C TYR A 32 -7.96 -12.68 -12.83
N GLU A 33 -8.90 -11.76 -13.06
CA GLU A 33 -9.76 -11.20 -12.00
C GLU A 33 -10.62 -12.28 -11.34
N GLY A 34 -11.23 -13.18 -12.10
CA GLY A 34 -12.01 -14.29 -11.54
C GLY A 34 -11.17 -15.25 -10.66
N LEU A 35 -9.86 -15.38 -10.93
CA LEU A 35 -8.95 -16.13 -10.05
C LEU A 35 -8.65 -15.36 -8.77
N LEU A 36 -8.51 -14.03 -8.84
CA LEU A 36 -8.35 -13.19 -7.66
C LEU A 36 -9.63 -13.18 -6.80
N ASP A 37 -10.82 -13.15 -7.43
CA ASP A 37 -12.09 -13.26 -6.71
C ASP A 37 -12.21 -14.59 -5.98
N SER A 38 -11.75 -15.68 -6.63
CA SER A 38 -11.74 -17.01 -6.02
C SER A 38 -10.75 -17.10 -4.86
N LEU A 39 -9.58 -16.49 -4.98
CA LEU A 39 -8.60 -16.40 -3.91
C LEU A 39 -9.16 -15.59 -2.73
N GLU A 40 -9.74 -14.44 -3.00
CA GLU A 40 -10.35 -13.59 -1.98
C GLU A 40 -11.44 -14.31 -1.20
N ALA A 41 -12.33 -15.04 -1.92
CA ALA A 41 -13.39 -15.84 -1.30
C ALA A 41 -12.81 -16.95 -0.40
N LEU A 42 -11.76 -17.65 -0.83
CA LEU A 42 -11.10 -18.68 -0.02
C LEU A 42 -10.48 -18.10 1.26
N LEU A 43 -9.92 -16.90 1.19
CA LEU A 43 -9.30 -16.23 2.35
C LEU A 43 -10.33 -15.74 3.40
N VAL A 44 -11.64 -15.80 3.12
CA VAL A 44 -12.66 -15.56 4.14
C VAL A 44 -12.56 -16.61 5.25
N ASP A 45 -12.51 -17.89 4.86
CA ASP A 45 -12.66 -19.04 5.76
C ASP A 45 -11.32 -19.77 6.02
N HIS A 46 -10.26 -19.45 5.28
CA HIS A 46 -8.97 -20.14 5.37
C HIS A 46 -7.83 -19.18 5.69
N ASP A 47 -6.79 -19.68 6.34
CA ASP A 47 -5.56 -18.93 6.56
C ASP A 47 -4.61 -19.01 5.33
N LEU A 48 -3.62 -18.11 5.28
CA LEU A 48 -2.70 -18.01 4.12
C LEU A 48 -1.93 -19.32 3.86
N GLU A 49 -1.64 -20.10 4.94
CA GLU A 49 -0.92 -21.36 4.83
C GLU A 49 -1.77 -22.43 4.15
N ASP A 50 -3.08 -22.40 4.37
CA ASP A 50 -4.03 -23.42 3.92
C ASP A 50 -4.48 -23.21 2.46
N VAL A 51 -4.27 -22.01 1.89
CA VAL A 51 -4.66 -21.71 0.51
C VAL A 51 -3.52 -21.94 -0.46
N GLY A 52 -3.73 -22.86 -1.42
CA GLY A 52 -2.81 -23.18 -2.51
C GLY A 52 -3.44 -22.96 -3.89
N LEU A 53 -2.59 -23.01 -4.94
CA LEU A 53 -3.03 -22.78 -6.33
C LEU A 53 -4.06 -23.81 -6.81
N SER A 54 -4.03 -25.04 -6.31
CA SER A 54 -5.02 -26.08 -6.64
C SER A 54 -6.41 -25.74 -6.10
N GLN A 55 -6.50 -25.23 -4.88
CA GLN A 55 -7.77 -24.79 -4.28
C GLN A 55 -8.35 -23.58 -5.02
N ILE A 56 -7.50 -22.64 -5.46
CA ILE A 56 -7.94 -21.53 -6.31
C ILE A 56 -8.52 -22.06 -7.64
N ALA A 57 -7.87 -23.06 -8.27
CA ALA A 57 -8.33 -23.66 -9.50
C ALA A 57 -9.68 -24.35 -9.34
N GLU A 58 -9.84 -25.12 -8.26
CA GLU A 58 -11.06 -25.83 -7.91
C GLU A 58 -12.22 -24.85 -7.65
N HIS A 59 -12.00 -23.85 -6.80
CA HIS A 59 -12.99 -22.82 -6.47
C HIS A 59 -13.42 -22.04 -7.72
N ALA A 60 -12.46 -21.63 -8.57
CA ALA A 60 -12.72 -20.93 -9.83
C ALA A 60 -13.30 -21.84 -10.94
N ARG A 61 -13.37 -23.15 -10.72
CA ARG A 61 -13.80 -24.16 -11.70
C ARG A 61 -13.03 -24.08 -13.02
N VAL A 62 -11.71 -23.92 -12.94
CA VAL A 62 -10.81 -23.88 -14.12
C VAL A 62 -9.72 -24.93 -14.00
N PRO A 63 -9.14 -25.39 -15.13
CA PRO A 63 -7.97 -26.26 -15.08
C PRO A 63 -6.82 -25.63 -14.32
N ALA A 64 -6.10 -26.40 -13.48
CA ALA A 64 -4.95 -25.93 -12.72
C ALA A 64 -3.89 -25.23 -13.59
N ALA A 65 -3.66 -25.71 -14.82
CA ALA A 65 -2.76 -25.08 -15.78
C ALA A 65 -3.11 -23.59 -16.06
N SER A 66 -4.39 -23.21 -15.97
CA SER A 66 -4.82 -21.81 -16.11
C SER A 66 -4.34 -20.95 -14.96
N VAL A 67 -4.33 -21.46 -13.72
CA VAL A 67 -3.84 -20.74 -12.55
C VAL A 67 -2.33 -20.59 -12.61
N TYR A 68 -1.60 -21.67 -12.89
CA TYR A 68 -0.12 -21.64 -13.03
C TYR A 68 0.35 -20.74 -14.18
N HIS A 69 -0.49 -20.52 -15.18
CA HIS A 69 -0.19 -19.57 -16.26
C HIS A 69 -0.04 -18.14 -15.72
N PHE A 70 -0.91 -17.70 -14.79
CA PHE A 70 -0.91 -16.35 -14.22
C PHE A 70 -0.06 -16.26 -12.94
N PHE A 71 -0.13 -17.27 -12.10
CA PHE A 71 0.51 -17.30 -10.78
C PHE A 71 1.46 -18.48 -10.69
N PRO A 72 2.79 -18.25 -10.86
CA PRO A 72 3.79 -19.33 -10.76
C PRO A 72 3.86 -19.97 -9.37
N THR A 73 3.51 -19.22 -8.32
CA THR A 73 3.47 -19.66 -6.92
C THR A 73 2.24 -19.08 -6.21
N LYS A 74 1.90 -19.59 -5.03
CA LYS A 74 0.82 -19.03 -4.21
C LYS A 74 1.12 -17.61 -3.75
N GLU A 75 2.38 -17.31 -3.46
CA GLU A 75 2.83 -15.97 -3.10
C GLU A 75 2.62 -14.98 -4.26
N ALA A 76 2.81 -15.41 -5.50
CA ALA A 76 2.51 -14.59 -6.67
C ALA A 76 1.00 -14.26 -6.76
N ALA A 77 0.12 -15.20 -6.40
CA ALA A 77 -1.32 -14.96 -6.34
C ALA A 77 -1.67 -14.00 -5.19
N PHE A 78 -1.07 -14.17 -4.01
CA PHE A 78 -1.26 -13.28 -2.87
C PHE A 78 -0.79 -11.85 -3.19
N MET A 79 0.38 -11.69 -3.78
CA MET A 79 0.88 -10.38 -4.22
C MET A 79 -0.02 -9.72 -5.27
N ALA A 80 -0.62 -10.50 -6.16
CA ALA A 80 -1.58 -9.98 -7.13
C ALA A 80 -2.84 -9.43 -6.46
N LEU A 81 -3.36 -10.13 -5.44
CA LEU A 81 -4.51 -9.67 -4.67
C LEU A 81 -4.18 -8.43 -3.83
N VAL A 82 -2.98 -8.39 -3.22
CA VAL A 82 -2.46 -7.19 -2.55
C VAL A 82 -2.40 -5.99 -3.51
N GLN A 83 -1.90 -6.17 -4.75
CA GLN A 83 -1.86 -5.11 -5.76
C GLN A 83 -3.27 -4.61 -6.14
N ARG A 84 -4.27 -5.50 -6.19
CA ARG A 84 -5.67 -5.13 -6.41
C ARG A 84 -6.16 -4.23 -5.28
N TYR A 85 -5.98 -4.62 -4.02
CA TYR A 85 -6.38 -3.81 -2.85
C TYR A 85 -5.69 -2.45 -2.81
N VAL A 86 -4.39 -2.39 -3.11
CA VAL A 86 -3.66 -1.10 -3.21
C VAL A 86 -4.27 -0.20 -4.27
N SER A 87 -4.68 -0.77 -5.41
CA SER A 87 -5.34 0.00 -6.47
C SER A 87 -6.70 0.53 -6.04
N GLU A 88 -7.47 -0.26 -5.30
CA GLU A 88 -8.77 0.15 -4.73
C GLU A 88 -8.60 1.26 -3.68
N ILE A 89 -7.65 1.11 -2.76
CA ILE A 89 -7.31 2.14 -1.76
C ILE A 89 -6.95 3.46 -2.46
N ARG A 90 -6.11 3.42 -3.49
CA ARG A 90 -5.73 4.62 -4.25
C ARG A 90 -6.93 5.29 -4.91
N VAL A 91 -7.86 4.52 -5.47
CA VAL A 91 -9.08 5.05 -6.09
C VAL A 91 -9.96 5.73 -5.03
N MET A 92 -10.11 5.12 -3.85
CA MET A 92 -10.85 5.70 -2.74
C MET A 92 -10.21 7.01 -2.26
N GLN A 93 -8.91 7.03 -2.03
CA GLN A 93 -8.18 8.21 -1.56
C GLN A 93 -8.25 9.40 -2.55
N LYS A 94 -8.30 9.14 -3.86
CA LYS A 94 -8.46 10.19 -4.89
C LYS A 94 -9.81 10.91 -4.83
N ARG A 95 -10.83 10.28 -4.28
CA ARG A 95 -12.21 10.77 -4.30
C ARG A 95 -12.71 11.22 -2.94
N ARG A 96 -12.06 10.78 -1.87
CA ARG A 96 -12.52 11.03 -0.49
C ARG A 96 -12.06 12.43 -0.04
N PRO A 97 -12.99 13.30 0.37
CA PRO A 97 -12.63 14.56 1.00
C PRO A 97 -11.93 14.32 2.33
N VAL A 98 -10.88 15.08 2.62
CA VAL A 98 -10.23 15.08 3.92
C VAL A 98 -11.07 15.88 4.90
N PRO A 99 -11.43 15.32 6.07
CA PRO A 99 -12.23 16.04 7.04
C PRO A 99 -11.47 17.25 7.61
N PRO A 100 -12.15 18.39 7.88
CA PRO A 100 -11.50 19.58 8.43
C PRO A 100 -10.70 19.33 9.72
N SER A 101 -11.16 18.38 10.55
CA SER A 101 -10.45 17.97 11.76
C SER A 101 -9.06 17.39 11.51
N ALA A 102 -8.85 16.72 10.38
CA ALA A 102 -7.56 16.17 9.98
C ALA A 102 -6.61 17.23 9.42
N LEU A 103 -7.10 18.39 9.04
CA LEU A 103 -6.32 19.50 8.49
C LEU A 103 -5.93 20.55 9.53
N ARG A 104 -6.18 20.31 10.83
CA ARG A 104 -5.74 21.20 11.93
C ARG A 104 -4.25 21.12 12.17
N SER A 105 -3.65 19.95 11.94
CA SER A 105 -2.22 19.70 12.09
C SER A 105 -1.79 18.51 11.24
N TRP A 106 -0.50 18.40 10.95
CA TRP A 106 0.01 17.21 10.27
C TRP A 106 -0.11 15.94 11.15
N GLN A 107 -0.13 16.07 12.47
CA GLN A 107 -0.38 14.98 13.41
C GLN A 107 -1.82 14.45 13.27
N ASP A 108 -2.81 15.35 13.22
CA ASP A 108 -4.20 14.98 12.98
C ASP A 108 -4.38 14.34 11.59
N PHE A 109 -3.61 14.82 10.60
CA PHE A 109 -3.59 14.27 9.26
C PHE A 109 -3.08 12.82 9.26
N LEU A 110 -1.94 12.55 9.89
CA LEU A 110 -1.41 11.18 10.02
C LEU A 110 -2.38 10.26 10.79
N ALA A 111 -3.01 10.78 11.84
CA ALA A 111 -4.04 10.03 12.57
C ALA A 111 -5.23 9.66 11.67
N GLN A 112 -5.63 10.54 10.75
CA GLN A 112 -6.71 10.26 9.79
C GLN A 112 -6.29 9.22 8.76
N GLU A 113 -5.10 9.33 8.17
CA GLU A 113 -4.57 8.34 7.21
C GLU A 113 -4.49 6.94 7.86
N LEU A 114 -4.02 6.86 9.10
CA LEU A 114 -3.96 5.62 9.85
C LEU A 114 -5.36 5.04 10.15
N ARG A 115 -6.32 5.88 10.59
CA ARG A 115 -7.70 5.43 10.79
C ARG A 115 -8.31 4.86 9.51
N GLU A 116 -8.12 5.53 8.38
CA GLU A 116 -8.63 5.06 7.08
C GLU A 116 -8.04 3.69 6.68
N ALA A 117 -6.74 3.50 6.91
CA ALA A 117 -6.09 2.21 6.66
C ALA A 117 -6.65 1.10 7.58
N VAL A 118 -6.82 1.40 8.87
CA VAL A 118 -7.38 0.44 9.84
C VAL A 118 -8.85 0.11 9.54
N GLU A 119 -9.67 1.13 9.19
CA GLU A 119 -11.05 0.91 8.74
C GLU A 119 -11.12 -0.03 7.54
N PHE A 120 -10.22 0.15 6.56
CA PHE A 120 -10.12 -0.74 5.40
C PHE A 120 -9.78 -2.18 5.83
N PHE A 121 -8.81 -2.38 6.71
CA PHE A 121 -8.44 -3.71 7.21
C PHE A 121 -9.57 -4.36 8.02
N ARG A 122 -10.30 -3.59 8.81
CA ARG A 122 -11.46 -4.09 9.56
C ARG A 122 -12.62 -4.49 8.65
N ALA A 123 -12.83 -3.73 7.57
CA ALA A 123 -13.86 -4.02 6.56
C ALA A 123 -13.48 -5.17 5.62
N THR A 124 -12.18 -5.46 5.47
CA THR A 124 -11.64 -6.45 4.52
C THR A 124 -10.67 -7.39 5.24
N PRO A 125 -11.16 -8.41 5.98
CA PRO A 125 -10.31 -9.32 6.75
C PRO A 125 -9.24 -10.03 5.90
N GLN A 126 -9.53 -10.30 4.62
CA GLN A 126 -8.59 -10.91 3.68
C GLN A 126 -7.40 -9.99 3.39
N ALA A 127 -7.66 -8.68 3.24
CA ALA A 127 -6.59 -7.69 3.11
C ALA A 127 -5.75 -7.64 4.39
N LYS A 128 -6.38 -7.62 5.57
CA LYS A 128 -5.68 -7.68 6.86
C LYS A 128 -4.74 -8.88 6.95
N LYS A 129 -5.21 -10.10 6.58
CA LYS A 129 -4.37 -11.31 6.52
C LYS A 129 -3.16 -11.12 5.60
N LEU A 130 -3.35 -10.54 4.42
CA LEU A 130 -2.30 -10.38 3.42
C LEU A 130 -1.29 -9.28 3.77
N PHE A 131 -1.72 -8.16 4.34
CA PHE A 131 -0.83 -7.05 4.67
C PHE A 131 -0.08 -7.26 5.99
N LEU A 132 -0.72 -7.88 6.99
CA LEU A 132 -0.16 -8.01 8.35
C LEU A 132 0.31 -9.42 8.67
N GLY A 133 -0.16 -10.45 7.95
CA GLY A 133 0.08 -11.87 8.23
C GLY A 133 1.41 -12.41 7.75
N ARG A 134 2.27 -11.62 7.16
CA ARG A 134 3.59 -11.98 6.59
C ARG A 134 3.59 -13.34 5.88
N PHE A 135 3.82 -13.36 4.60
CA PHE A 135 3.90 -14.58 3.81
C PHE A 135 5.12 -14.57 2.87
N GLY A 136 5.65 -15.75 2.53
CA GLY A 136 6.75 -15.89 1.60
C GLY A 136 8.13 -15.57 2.20
N GLY A 137 9.10 -15.43 1.32
CA GLY A 137 10.50 -15.21 1.65
C GLY A 137 11.03 -13.86 1.18
N MET A 138 12.34 -13.77 0.98
CA MET A 138 13.05 -12.54 0.60
C MET A 138 12.51 -11.89 -0.70
N GLU A 139 12.02 -12.68 -1.67
CA GLU A 139 11.46 -12.13 -2.92
C GLU A 139 10.14 -11.41 -2.66
N THR A 140 9.28 -12.00 -1.83
CA THR A 140 8.01 -11.40 -1.42
C THR A 140 8.27 -10.13 -0.62
N TRP A 141 9.18 -10.18 0.33
CA TRP A 141 9.58 -9.00 1.12
C TRP A 141 10.12 -7.84 0.25
N ARG A 142 10.91 -8.14 -0.80
CA ARG A 142 11.33 -7.09 -1.76
C ARG A 142 10.15 -6.47 -2.51
N ALA A 143 9.15 -7.27 -2.85
CA ALA A 143 7.95 -6.77 -3.52
C ALA A 143 7.09 -5.92 -2.57
N GLU A 144 6.98 -6.29 -1.30
CA GLU A 144 6.33 -5.52 -0.24
C GLU A 144 7.01 -4.16 -0.04
N ILE A 145 8.34 -4.13 0.08
CA ILE A 145 9.13 -2.88 0.17
C ILE A 145 8.87 -1.96 -1.04
N ALA A 146 8.84 -2.51 -2.26
CA ALA A 146 8.56 -1.71 -3.45
C ALA A 146 7.13 -1.13 -3.43
N GLN A 147 6.17 -1.87 -2.89
CA GLN A 147 4.79 -1.44 -2.71
C GLN A 147 4.68 -0.38 -1.61
N ASN A 148 5.31 -0.59 -0.46
CA ASN A 148 5.35 0.35 0.64
C ASN A 148 6.07 1.65 0.25
N THR A 149 7.09 1.60 -0.62
CA THR A 149 7.70 2.78 -1.24
C THR A 149 6.65 3.59 -2.04
N SER A 150 5.80 2.91 -2.80
CA SER A 150 4.74 3.60 -3.55
C SER A 150 3.65 4.20 -2.64
N ALA A 151 3.32 3.53 -1.53
CA ALA A 151 2.40 4.07 -0.51
C ALA A 151 3.02 5.29 0.20
N ALA A 152 4.31 5.21 0.53
CA ALA A 152 5.07 6.31 1.12
C ALA A 152 5.09 7.56 0.21
N GLN A 153 5.32 7.40 -1.08
CA GLN A 153 5.26 8.48 -2.06
C GLN A 153 3.85 9.10 -2.15
N LEU A 154 2.80 8.29 -2.09
CA LEU A 154 1.42 8.79 -2.09
C LEU A 154 1.13 9.60 -0.82
N LEU A 155 1.53 9.10 0.36
CA LEU A 155 1.40 9.82 1.63
C LEU A 155 2.14 11.17 1.58
N PHE A 156 3.37 11.17 1.04
CA PHE A 156 4.13 12.42 0.88
C PHE A 156 3.37 13.43 0.01
N ARG A 157 2.87 13.01 -1.15
CA ARG A 157 2.10 13.90 -2.03
C ARG A 157 0.88 14.48 -1.33
N ARG A 158 0.12 13.65 -0.62
CA ARG A 158 -1.07 14.08 0.14
C ARG A 158 -0.69 15.08 1.23
N LEU A 159 0.34 14.79 2.01
CA LEU A 159 0.83 15.68 3.06
C LEU A 159 1.35 17.01 2.47
N ASN A 160 2.13 16.96 1.39
CA ASN A 160 2.63 18.14 0.70
C ASN A 160 1.54 18.94 -0.02
N SER A 161 0.43 18.30 -0.41
CA SER A 161 -0.74 18.99 -0.96
C SER A 161 -1.58 19.69 0.12
N ALA A 162 -1.47 19.26 1.37
CA ALA A 162 -2.18 19.87 2.49
C ALA A 162 -1.36 20.96 3.18
N PHE A 163 -0.06 20.76 3.36
CA PHE A 163 0.81 21.59 4.18
C PHE A 163 2.05 22.07 3.42
N HIS A 164 2.62 23.19 3.88
CA HIS A 164 3.95 23.64 3.46
C HIS A 164 5.03 22.82 4.17
N LEU A 165 5.59 21.83 3.48
CA LEU A 165 6.65 21.00 4.05
C LEU A 165 8.02 21.69 3.92
N PRO A 166 8.89 21.59 4.94
CA PRO A 166 10.30 21.95 4.81
C PRO A 166 11.01 20.97 3.87
N PHE A 167 12.21 21.32 3.43
CA PHE A 167 13.07 20.35 2.76
C PHE A 167 13.43 19.19 3.70
N ILE A 168 13.14 17.96 3.29
CA ILE A 168 13.42 16.75 4.05
C ILE A 168 14.43 15.91 3.25
N ARG A 169 15.66 15.84 3.75
CA ARG A 169 16.68 14.99 3.12
C ARG A 169 16.26 13.52 3.19
N ASP A 170 16.47 12.78 2.07
CA ASP A 170 16.15 11.36 1.94
C ASP A 170 14.70 11.01 2.33
N VAL A 171 13.76 11.87 1.92
CA VAL A 171 12.35 11.79 2.32
C VAL A 171 11.71 10.44 1.97
N GLU A 172 12.05 9.84 0.83
CA GLU A 172 11.50 8.52 0.45
C GLU A 172 11.87 7.43 1.46
N THR A 173 13.15 7.40 1.89
CA THR A 173 13.60 6.43 2.90
C THR A 173 12.91 6.64 4.23
N LYS A 174 12.71 7.90 4.64
CA LYS A 174 12.02 8.23 5.91
C LYS A 174 10.56 7.82 5.89
N LEU A 175 9.87 8.08 4.78
CA LEU A 175 8.47 7.70 4.63
C LEU A 175 8.30 6.18 4.53
N LEU A 176 9.21 5.49 3.83
CA LEU A 176 9.23 4.04 3.83
C LEU A 176 9.45 3.49 5.24
N THR A 177 10.43 4.03 5.99
CA THR A 177 10.67 3.65 7.39
C THR A 177 9.42 3.85 8.25
N PHE A 178 8.70 4.95 8.05
CA PHE A 178 7.43 5.22 8.74
C PHE A 178 6.39 4.13 8.44
N ILE A 179 6.17 3.78 7.18
CA ILE A 179 5.20 2.73 6.79
C ILE A 179 5.58 1.40 7.47
N GLU A 180 6.86 1.00 7.40
CA GLU A 180 7.35 -0.23 8.05
C GLU A 180 7.13 -0.23 9.57
N VAL A 181 7.29 0.91 10.24
CA VAL A 181 7.01 1.04 11.69
C VAL A 181 5.52 0.85 11.98
N VAL A 182 4.64 1.48 11.21
CA VAL A 182 3.19 1.31 11.34
C VAL A 182 2.79 -0.15 11.11
N ASP A 183 3.26 -0.75 10.02
CA ASP A 183 2.97 -2.13 9.68
C ASP A 183 3.47 -3.10 10.76
N ALA A 184 4.64 -2.82 11.35
CA ALA A 184 5.18 -3.63 12.44
C ALA A 184 4.29 -3.55 13.70
N VAL A 185 3.85 -2.36 14.09
CA VAL A 185 2.98 -2.18 15.28
C VAL A 185 1.63 -2.85 15.09
N LEU A 186 0.98 -2.63 13.95
CA LEU A 186 -0.31 -3.25 13.63
C LEU A 186 -0.17 -4.78 13.46
N GLY A 187 0.91 -5.25 12.84
CA GLY A 187 1.21 -6.66 12.67
C GLY A 187 1.45 -7.40 13.99
N ILE A 188 2.11 -6.76 14.98
CA ILE A 188 2.27 -7.31 16.33
C ILE A 188 0.90 -7.52 16.98
N SER A 189 0.00 -6.54 16.89
CA SER A 189 -1.37 -6.67 17.42
C SER A 189 -2.11 -7.81 16.73
N TYR A 190 -2.07 -7.85 15.40
CA TYR A 190 -2.73 -8.89 14.62
C TYR A 190 -2.25 -10.31 15.00
N VAL A 191 -0.93 -10.50 15.13
CA VAL A 191 -0.37 -11.83 15.47
C VAL A 191 -0.67 -12.22 16.90
N ARG A 192 -0.64 -11.26 17.84
CA ARG A 192 -0.85 -11.53 19.26
C ARG A 192 -2.33 -11.68 19.64
N ASP A 193 -3.17 -10.80 19.08
CA ASP A 193 -4.55 -10.61 19.53
C ASP A 193 -5.58 -11.12 18.48
N GLY A 194 -5.13 -11.53 17.29
CA GLY A 194 -5.97 -11.95 16.17
C GLY A 194 -6.63 -10.77 15.42
N ASP A 195 -6.44 -9.53 15.89
CA ASP A 195 -7.02 -8.33 15.32
C ASP A 195 -6.14 -7.08 15.57
N ILE A 196 -6.52 -5.95 14.95
CA ILE A 196 -5.94 -4.64 15.22
C ILE A 196 -6.71 -4.01 16.38
N THR A 197 -6.09 -3.93 17.55
CA THR A 197 -6.71 -3.29 18.73
C THR A 197 -6.61 -1.77 18.66
N ASP A 198 -7.50 -1.06 19.36
CA ASP A 198 -7.47 0.40 19.42
C ASP A 198 -6.17 0.92 20.09
N GLU A 199 -5.64 0.18 21.08
CA GLU A 199 -4.36 0.48 21.71
C GLU A 199 -3.19 0.40 20.70
N ALA A 200 -3.22 -0.58 19.79
CA ALA A 200 -2.21 -0.70 18.75
C ALA A 200 -2.30 0.46 17.74
N VAL A 201 -3.51 0.91 17.41
CA VAL A 201 -3.72 2.08 16.55
C VAL A 201 -3.15 3.35 17.21
N GLU A 202 -3.42 3.54 18.50
CA GLU A 202 -2.86 4.66 19.25
C GLU A 202 -1.34 4.59 19.34
N GLU A 203 -0.77 3.41 19.55
CA GLU A 203 0.68 3.21 19.58
C GLU A 203 1.33 3.48 18.22
N ALA A 204 0.73 2.97 17.13
CA ALA A 204 1.19 3.27 15.77
C ALA A 204 1.16 4.78 15.48
N HIS A 205 0.11 5.48 15.92
CA HIS A 205 0.04 6.94 15.79
C HIS A 205 1.13 7.64 16.63
N ARG A 206 1.34 7.26 17.89
CA ARG A 206 2.39 7.83 18.75
C ARG A 206 3.78 7.64 18.15
N ALA A 207 4.08 6.41 17.68
CA ALA A 207 5.34 6.11 17.01
C ALA A 207 5.53 6.94 15.74
N SER A 208 4.48 7.11 14.96
CA SER A 208 4.44 7.92 13.75
C SER A 208 4.78 9.37 14.03
N VAL A 209 4.09 9.99 14.98
CA VAL A 209 4.33 11.39 15.35
C VAL A 209 5.74 11.58 15.93
N ALA A 210 6.19 10.67 16.78
CA ALA A 210 7.54 10.74 17.35
C ALA A 210 8.62 10.67 16.25
N TYR A 211 8.44 9.78 15.26
CA TYR A 211 9.38 9.64 14.14
C TYR A 211 9.39 10.88 13.24
N PHE A 212 8.21 11.41 12.88
CA PHE A 212 8.11 12.60 12.01
C PHE A 212 8.66 13.87 12.68
N ARG A 213 8.60 13.98 14.01
CA ARG A 213 9.21 15.09 14.78
C ARG A 213 10.72 15.19 14.66
N LEU A 214 11.39 14.12 14.17
CA LEU A 214 12.85 14.17 13.91
C LEU A 214 13.20 15.08 12.72
N PHE A 215 12.23 15.40 11.86
CA PHE A 215 12.47 16.17 10.64
C PHE A 215 11.33 17.13 10.24
N LEU A 216 10.21 17.12 10.96
CA LEU A 216 9.15 18.12 10.84
C LEU A 216 9.03 18.97 12.10
N PRO A 217 8.77 20.26 11.99
CA PRO A 217 8.41 21.10 13.13
C PRO A 217 7.05 20.68 13.69
N ASP A 218 6.76 21.03 14.94
CA ASP A 218 5.47 20.70 15.57
C ASP A 218 4.28 21.34 14.87
N HIS A 219 4.48 22.46 14.17
CA HIS A 219 3.45 23.15 13.42
C HIS A 219 3.88 23.35 11.97
N LEU A 220 2.95 23.03 11.04
CA LEU A 220 3.07 23.29 9.61
C LEU A 220 1.90 24.16 9.17
N GLU A 221 2.15 25.13 8.31
CA GLU A 221 1.13 25.95 7.71
C GLU A 221 0.39 25.18 6.61
N LEU A 222 -0.94 25.33 6.57
CA LEU A 222 -1.74 24.84 5.45
C LEU A 222 -1.39 25.58 4.17
N ARG A 223 -1.48 24.89 3.06
CA ARG A 223 -1.43 25.56 1.77
C ARG A 223 -2.60 26.52 1.60
N GLU A 224 -2.36 27.64 0.95
CA GLU A 224 -3.30 28.75 0.82
C GLU A 224 -4.63 28.33 0.19
N ASP A 225 -4.59 27.48 -0.85
CA ASP A 225 -5.78 26.95 -1.51
C ASP A 225 -6.60 26.03 -0.61
N VAL A 226 -5.95 25.20 0.22
CA VAL A 226 -6.57 24.34 1.22
C VAL A 226 -7.22 25.19 2.31
N ALA A 227 -6.50 26.17 2.85
CA ALA A 227 -7.02 27.09 3.86
C ALA A 227 -8.23 27.86 3.33
N ALA A 228 -8.18 28.35 2.09
CA ALA A 228 -9.28 29.05 1.46
C ALA A 228 -10.54 28.18 1.27
N ARG A 229 -10.37 26.91 0.87
CA ARG A 229 -11.50 25.95 0.76
C ARG A 229 -12.13 25.69 2.12
N LEU A 230 -11.32 25.44 3.15
CA LEU A 230 -11.81 25.24 4.51
C LEU A 230 -12.61 26.46 5.01
N HIS A 231 -12.11 27.66 4.76
CA HIS A 231 -12.80 28.89 5.15
C HIS A 231 -14.17 29.05 4.47
N ARG A 232 -14.31 28.56 3.22
CA ARG A 232 -15.58 28.56 2.49
C ARG A 232 -16.48 27.36 2.80
N GLY A 233 -16.04 26.44 3.66
CA GLY A 233 -16.79 25.21 3.96
C GLY A 233 -16.83 24.22 2.78
N GLU A 234 -15.93 24.34 1.82
CA GLU A 234 -15.83 23.48 0.65
C GLU A 234 -15.07 22.18 0.98
N PRO A 235 -15.43 21.05 0.34
CA PRO A 235 -14.69 19.79 0.53
C PRO A 235 -13.26 19.93 0.01
N VAL A 236 -12.30 19.47 0.81
CA VAL A 236 -10.87 19.41 0.43
C VAL A 236 -10.56 18.02 -0.08
N ILE A 237 -10.29 17.90 -1.37
CA ILE A 237 -9.75 16.68 -2.00
C ILE A 237 -8.30 16.99 -2.34
N LEU A 238 -7.39 16.20 -1.78
CA LEU A 238 -5.95 16.38 -2.00
C LEU A 238 -5.53 15.74 -3.32
N ASP A 239 -4.65 16.43 -4.03
CA ASP A 239 -4.09 15.90 -5.27
C ASP A 239 -3.18 14.70 -4.99
N THR A 240 -3.39 13.65 -5.75
CA THR A 240 -2.63 12.40 -5.71
C THR A 240 -2.00 12.08 -7.06
N THR A 241 -2.06 13.02 -8.02
CA THR A 241 -1.52 12.81 -9.36
C THR A 241 0.02 12.80 -9.36
N ASP A 242 0.61 12.05 -10.28
CA ASP A 242 2.06 11.89 -10.43
C ASP A 242 2.72 13.15 -11.06
N GLY A 243 2.56 14.29 -10.41
CA GLY A 243 3.03 15.57 -10.93
C GLY A 243 4.09 16.25 -10.09
N ALA A 244 5.17 15.69 -9.82
CA ALA A 244 6.52 16.11 -9.50
C ALA A 244 7.23 14.98 -8.76
N PRO A 245 8.46 14.62 -9.10
CA PRO A 245 9.24 13.69 -8.29
C PRO A 245 9.40 14.28 -6.88
N CYS A 246 9.41 13.39 -5.91
CA CYS A 246 9.83 13.70 -4.54
C CYS A 246 11.20 14.37 -4.63
N PRO A 247 11.43 15.58 -4.12
CA PRO A 247 12.67 16.34 -4.25
C PRO A 247 13.87 15.62 -3.61
#